data_ada911b9e1391abbeaa16a899d3a7007
#
_entry.id   ada911b9e1391abbeaa16a899d3a7007
#
_cell.length_a   1.000
_cell.length_b   1.000
_cell.length_c   1.000
_cell.angle_alpha   90.00
_cell.angle_beta   90.00
_cell.angle_gamma   90.00
#
_symmetry.space_group_name_H-M   'P 1'
#
loop_
_entity.id
_entity.type
_entity.pdbx_description
1 polymer ?
#
loop_
_entity_poly.entity_id
_entity_poly.type
_entity_poly.pdbx_seq_one_letter_code
_entity_poly.pdbx_strand_id
1 'polypeptide(L)'
;IYGDVFGSDDVDMKDTDYWKVLNVAGDGVMGYLSIPKINIKLAIYHGTAEDVLQTGIGHMNGTSLPIGGESTHSVLAAHRGLPAARLFTDIDQLKQGDMFYIHVRDETMAYQVDQILDMVDKDDHETLEEALQIQEGEDQVTLFTCTPYGVNSHRLLVRGTRVPYNGEEEVEST
;
A
#
# COMPACT_ATOMS: atom_id res chain seq x y z
N ILE A 1 5.15 6.34 -15.15
CA ILE A 1 3.92 6.60 -14.40
C ILE A 1 4.01 5.97 -13.02
N TYR A 2 4.42 4.73 -12.95
CA TYR A 2 4.66 4.07 -11.67
C TYR A 2 6.13 4.28 -11.30
N GLY A 3 6.38 5.15 -10.41
CA GLY A 3 7.72 5.41 -9.95
C GLY A 3 7.66 5.83 -8.50
N ASP A 4 8.58 6.67 -8.09
CA ASP A 4 8.58 7.17 -6.73
C ASP A 4 7.44 8.16 -6.52
N VAL A 5 6.58 7.90 -5.54
CA VAL A 5 5.45 8.77 -5.20
C VAL A 5 5.82 9.82 -4.15
N PHE A 6 6.95 9.64 -3.46
CA PHE A 6 7.39 10.56 -2.42
C PHE A 6 8.11 11.75 -3.03
N GLY A 7 7.75 12.95 -2.64
CA GLY A 7 8.32 14.17 -3.20
C GLY A 7 7.65 14.65 -4.48
N SER A 8 6.57 13.99 -4.91
CA SER A 8 5.77 14.45 -6.04
C SER A 8 4.95 15.68 -5.64
N ASP A 9 4.63 16.53 -6.63
CA ASP A 9 3.76 17.66 -6.39
C ASP A 9 2.35 17.19 -6.08
N ASP A 10 1.67 17.90 -5.18
CA ASP A 10 0.28 17.63 -4.88
C ASP A 10 -0.60 17.95 -6.09
N VAL A 11 -1.51 17.05 -6.39
CA VAL A 11 -2.51 17.25 -7.43
C VAL A 11 -3.88 17.23 -6.78
N ASP A 12 -4.70 18.23 -7.10
CA ASP A 12 -6.08 18.26 -6.62
C ASP A 12 -6.88 17.23 -7.41
N MET A 13 -7.25 16.14 -6.75
CA MET A 13 -7.94 15.02 -7.36
C MET A 13 -9.44 15.01 -7.08
N LYS A 14 -9.95 16.00 -6.32
CA LYS A 14 -11.32 15.99 -5.82
C LYS A 14 -12.37 16.02 -6.92
N ASP A 15 -12.04 16.63 -8.06
CA ASP A 15 -12.97 16.73 -9.19
C ASP A 15 -12.78 15.60 -10.21
N THR A 16 -11.91 14.64 -9.95
CA THR A 16 -11.68 13.52 -10.86
C THR A 16 -12.62 12.36 -10.56
N ASP A 17 -12.86 11.54 -11.59
CA ASP A 17 -13.64 10.31 -11.41
C ASP A 17 -12.95 9.36 -10.42
N TYR A 18 -11.62 9.33 -10.43
CA TYR A 18 -10.84 8.55 -9.48
C TYR A 18 -11.20 8.89 -8.03
N TRP A 19 -11.28 10.20 -7.70
CA TRP A 19 -11.60 10.62 -6.33
C TRP A 19 -12.97 10.14 -5.88
N LYS A 20 -13.92 10.05 -6.82
CA LYS A 20 -15.29 9.64 -6.50
C LYS A 20 -15.44 8.14 -6.30
N VAL A 21 -14.52 7.35 -6.83
CA VAL A 21 -14.57 5.89 -6.69
C VAL A 21 -14.23 5.50 -5.27
N LEU A 22 -15.04 4.62 -4.68
CA LEU A 22 -14.86 4.14 -3.31
C LEU A 22 -14.89 5.22 -2.23
N ASN A 23 -15.34 6.43 -2.57
CA ASN A 23 -15.43 7.53 -1.61
C ASN A 23 -16.84 7.57 -0.99
N VAL A 24 -17.22 6.50 -0.29
CA VAL A 24 -18.57 6.30 0.21
C VAL A 24 -18.96 7.36 1.25
N ALA A 25 -18.03 7.69 2.14
CA ALA A 25 -18.29 8.67 3.20
C ALA A 25 -17.99 10.11 2.78
N GLY A 26 -17.44 10.34 1.58
CA GLY A 26 -17.12 11.68 1.10
C GLY A 26 -15.84 12.27 1.69
N ASP A 27 -15.09 11.51 2.48
CA ASP A 27 -13.88 11.97 3.16
C ASP A 27 -12.58 11.50 2.49
N GLY A 28 -12.67 10.85 1.34
CA GLY A 28 -11.51 10.36 0.59
C GLY A 28 -11.01 8.99 1.01
N VAL A 29 -11.65 8.35 1.99
CA VAL A 29 -11.23 7.02 2.47
C VAL A 29 -11.84 5.93 1.60
N MET A 30 -10.98 5.05 1.06
CA MET A 30 -11.41 3.88 0.27
C MET A 30 -11.73 2.68 1.17
N GLY A 31 -11.00 2.52 2.25
CA GLY A 31 -11.06 1.37 3.13
C GLY A 31 -9.90 1.43 4.10
N TYR A 32 -9.46 0.29 4.59
CA TYR A 32 -8.29 0.27 5.47
C TYR A 32 -7.49 -1.02 5.32
N LEU A 33 -6.22 -0.93 5.74
CA LEU A 33 -5.25 -2.03 5.73
C LEU A 33 -5.01 -2.48 7.16
N SER A 34 -5.01 -3.79 7.37
CA SER A 34 -4.69 -4.41 8.65
C SER A 34 -3.49 -5.34 8.48
N ILE A 35 -2.47 -5.16 9.31
CA ILE A 35 -1.30 -6.04 9.34
C ILE A 35 -1.12 -6.52 10.79
N PRO A 36 -1.72 -7.66 11.15
CA PRO A 36 -1.72 -8.11 12.55
C PRO A 36 -0.33 -8.32 13.15
N LYS A 37 0.61 -8.83 12.37
CA LYS A 37 1.97 -9.10 12.85
C LYS A 37 2.64 -7.88 13.48
N ILE A 38 2.41 -6.70 12.93
CA ILE A 38 3.01 -5.46 13.42
C ILE A 38 1.98 -4.53 14.02
N ASN A 39 0.78 -5.03 14.28
CA ASN A 39 -0.32 -4.35 14.97
C ASN A 39 -0.67 -3.01 14.31
N ILE A 40 -0.85 -3.03 12.99
CA ILE A 40 -1.21 -1.86 12.20
C ILE A 40 -2.63 -2.00 11.67
N LYS A 41 -3.37 -0.90 11.74
CA LYS A 41 -4.66 -0.75 11.09
C LYS A 41 -4.76 0.70 10.64
N LEU A 42 -4.66 0.92 9.32
CA LEU A 42 -4.53 2.27 8.75
C LEU A 42 -5.56 2.48 7.65
N ALA A 43 -6.15 3.68 7.63
CA ALA A 43 -7.07 4.07 6.57
C ALA A 43 -6.32 4.24 5.24
N ILE A 44 -6.99 3.87 4.14
CA ILE A 44 -6.48 4.03 2.78
C ILE A 44 -7.22 5.20 2.14
N TYR A 45 -6.46 6.23 1.76
CA TYR A 45 -7.00 7.42 1.12
C TYR A 45 -6.71 7.42 -0.37
N HIS A 46 -7.43 8.26 -1.11
CA HIS A 46 -7.16 8.47 -2.53
C HIS A 46 -5.89 9.30 -2.72
N GLY A 47 -5.03 8.86 -3.63
CA GLY A 47 -3.86 9.62 -4.03
C GLY A 47 -2.70 9.52 -3.04
N THR A 48 -1.59 10.14 -3.41
CA THR A 48 -0.34 10.11 -2.65
C THR A 48 0.17 11.52 -2.34
N ALA A 49 -0.75 12.46 -2.14
CA ALA A 49 -0.38 13.80 -1.69
C ALA A 49 0.33 13.73 -0.34
N GLU A 50 1.19 14.68 -0.08
CA GLU A 50 2.03 14.65 1.13
C GLU A 50 1.22 14.61 2.41
N ASP A 51 0.13 15.38 2.49
CA ASP A 51 -0.74 15.38 3.66
C ASP A 51 -1.40 14.02 3.90
N VAL A 52 -1.74 13.31 2.83
CA VAL A 52 -2.27 11.95 2.90
C VAL A 52 -1.22 11.00 3.47
N LEU A 53 0.00 11.03 2.93
CA LEU A 53 1.07 10.12 3.32
C LEU A 53 1.53 10.33 4.76
N GLN A 54 1.30 11.51 5.32
CA GLN A 54 1.61 11.79 6.73
C GLN A 54 0.50 11.34 7.68
N THR A 55 -0.68 11.09 7.17
CA THR A 55 -1.86 10.75 7.98
C THR A 55 -2.17 9.25 7.95
N GLY A 56 -1.98 8.62 6.81
CA GLY A 56 -2.34 7.22 6.62
C GLY A 56 -1.71 6.67 5.36
N ILE A 57 -2.43 5.77 4.70
CA ILE A 57 -1.99 5.14 3.47
C ILE A 57 -2.61 5.89 2.29
N GLY A 58 -1.80 6.18 1.26
CA GLY A 58 -2.27 6.72 0.01
C GLY A 58 -2.30 5.65 -1.08
N HIS A 59 -3.44 5.52 -1.76
CA HIS A 59 -3.52 4.68 -2.96
C HIS A 59 -2.91 5.43 -4.14
N MET A 60 -1.94 4.81 -4.81
CA MET A 60 -1.28 5.42 -5.96
C MET A 60 -2.22 5.48 -7.15
N ASN A 61 -2.57 6.71 -7.57
CA ASN A 61 -3.42 6.92 -8.74
C ASN A 61 -2.75 6.31 -9.98
N GLY A 62 -3.53 5.60 -10.78
CA GLY A 62 -3.03 4.90 -11.96
C GLY A 62 -2.74 3.43 -11.72
N THR A 63 -2.65 2.99 -10.46
CA THR A 63 -2.59 1.58 -10.13
C THR A 63 -4.00 1.03 -9.93
N SER A 64 -4.13 -0.31 -9.89
CA SER A 64 -5.43 -0.93 -9.66
C SER A 64 -6.01 -0.51 -8.33
N LEU A 65 -7.33 -0.41 -8.25
CA LEU A 65 -8.01 -0.13 -6.99
C LEU A 65 -7.85 -1.31 -6.03
N PRO A 66 -7.84 -1.08 -4.70
CA PRO A 66 -7.63 -2.14 -3.72
C PRO A 66 -8.90 -2.96 -3.49
N ILE A 67 -9.52 -3.42 -4.56
CA ILE A 67 -10.74 -4.23 -4.52
C ILE A 67 -10.53 -5.66 -5.02
N GLY A 68 -9.29 -6.02 -5.34
CA GLY A 68 -8.96 -7.35 -5.79
C GLY A 68 -9.38 -7.62 -7.23
N GLY A 69 -9.15 -8.85 -7.66
CA GLY A 69 -9.52 -9.33 -8.98
C GLY A 69 -8.33 -9.78 -9.80
N GLU A 70 -8.58 -10.62 -10.79
CA GLU A 70 -7.54 -11.08 -11.71
C GLU A 70 -6.90 -9.93 -12.46
N SER A 71 -5.59 -10.01 -12.63
CA SER A 71 -4.81 -9.02 -13.37
C SER A 71 -4.94 -7.62 -12.75
N THR A 72 -4.83 -7.55 -11.43
CA THR A 72 -4.80 -6.28 -10.69
C THR A 72 -3.54 -6.19 -9.84
N HIS A 73 -3.05 -4.97 -9.68
CA HIS A 73 -1.93 -4.68 -8.80
C HIS A 73 -2.13 -3.28 -8.21
N SER A 74 -2.57 -3.23 -6.96
CA SER A 74 -2.78 -1.98 -6.25
C SER A 74 -1.52 -1.60 -5.49
N VAL A 75 -1.15 -0.32 -5.50
CA VAL A 75 0.02 0.18 -4.77
C VAL A 75 -0.46 1.11 -3.66
N LEU A 76 -0.08 0.76 -2.45
CA LEU A 76 -0.45 1.48 -1.22
C LEU A 76 0.82 2.01 -0.58
N ALA A 77 0.93 3.33 -0.46
CA ALA A 77 2.12 4.01 0.05
C ALA A 77 1.84 4.69 1.37
N ALA A 78 2.83 4.74 2.23
CA ALA A 78 2.79 5.50 3.48
C ALA A 78 4.20 5.87 3.91
N HIS A 79 4.32 6.90 4.73
CA HIS A 79 5.60 7.31 5.28
C HIS A 79 6.14 6.34 6.33
N ARG A 80 7.40 6.48 6.61
CA ARG A 80 8.13 5.73 7.61
C ARG A 80 8.96 6.69 8.44
N GLY A 81 9.01 6.45 9.76
CA GLY A 81 9.87 7.24 10.63
C GLY A 81 9.34 8.60 11.01
N LEU A 82 8.04 8.83 10.93
CA LEU A 82 7.45 10.09 11.37
C LEU A 82 7.31 10.12 12.90
N PRO A 83 7.61 11.27 13.54
CA PRO A 83 7.50 11.37 15.00
C PRO A 83 6.09 11.17 15.53
N ALA A 84 5.08 11.56 14.76
CA ALA A 84 3.68 11.58 15.22
C ALA A 84 2.89 10.33 14.85
N ALA A 85 3.42 9.47 13.97
CA ALA A 85 2.67 8.30 13.49
C ALA A 85 3.61 7.20 13.03
N ARG A 86 3.32 5.96 13.40
CA ARG A 86 4.16 4.84 12.99
C ARG A 86 3.97 4.47 11.52
N LEU A 87 2.75 4.54 11.03
CA LEU A 87 2.43 4.21 9.63
C LEU A 87 3.15 2.91 9.19
N PHE A 88 3.98 2.97 8.15
CA PHE A 88 4.76 1.83 7.66
C PHE A 88 6.13 1.68 8.30
N THR A 89 6.35 2.27 9.47
CA THR A 89 7.67 2.21 10.15
C THR A 89 8.16 0.77 10.32
N ASP A 90 7.27 -0.14 10.65
CA ASP A 90 7.63 -1.53 10.99
C ASP A 90 7.37 -2.53 9.86
N ILE A 91 7.04 -2.10 8.63
CA ILE A 91 6.79 -3.09 7.57
C ILE A 91 8.04 -3.87 7.16
N ASP A 92 9.22 -3.41 7.53
CA ASP A 92 10.46 -4.16 7.32
C ASP A 92 10.54 -5.43 8.17
N GLN A 93 9.65 -5.58 9.13
CA GLN A 93 9.54 -6.81 9.92
C GLN A 93 8.76 -7.91 9.22
N LEU A 94 8.08 -7.58 8.13
CA LEU A 94 7.35 -8.56 7.34
C LEU A 94 8.30 -9.46 6.56
N LYS A 95 7.93 -10.72 6.43
CA LYS A 95 8.69 -11.74 5.70
C LYS A 95 7.76 -12.47 4.75
N GLN A 96 8.36 -13.18 3.80
CA GLN A 96 7.57 -14.04 2.92
C GLN A 96 6.74 -15.01 3.75
N GLY A 97 5.46 -15.12 3.41
CA GLY A 97 4.51 -15.94 4.14
C GLY A 97 3.65 -15.18 5.14
N ASP A 98 4.05 -13.97 5.52
CA ASP A 98 3.24 -13.15 6.41
C ASP A 98 1.98 -12.64 5.69
N MET A 99 0.97 -12.32 6.47
CA MET A 99 -0.34 -11.93 5.93
C MET A 99 -0.65 -10.48 6.21
N PHE A 100 -1.35 -9.85 5.26
CA PHE A 100 -2.05 -8.59 5.51
C PHE A 100 -3.43 -8.63 4.87
N TYR A 101 -4.30 -7.72 5.30
CA TYR A 101 -5.71 -7.75 4.92
C TYR A 101 -6.17 -6.37 4.50
N ILE A 102 -6.98 -6.32 3.44
CA ILE A 102 -7.57 -5.08 2.97
C ILE A 102 -9.07 -5.18 3.16
N HIS A 103 -9.64 -4.17 3.83
CA HIS A 103 -11.06 -4.06 4.08
C HIS A 103 -11.61 -2.92 3.25
N VAL A 104 -12.46 -3.23 2.29
CA VAL A 104 -13.12 -2.25 1.42
C VAL A 104 -14.61 -2.58 1.41
N ARG A 105 -15.42 -1.60 1.75
CA ARG A 105 -16.86 -1.81 1.92
C ARG A 105 -17.09 -2.93 2.94
N ASP A 106 -17.86 -3.96 2.60
CA ASP A 106 -18.13 -5.09 3.47
C ASP A 106 -17.25 -6.30 3.18
N GLU A 107 -16.24 -6.13 2.34
CA GLU A 107 -15.37 -7.23 1.93
C GLU A 107 -14.01 -7.16 2.61
N THR A 108 -13.49 -8.32 2.97
CA THR A 108 -12.13 -8.46 3.47
C THR A 108 -11.35 -9.35 2.50
N MET A 109 -10.18 -8.87 2.10
CA MET A 109 -9.31 -9.58 1.17
C MET A 109 -7.99 -9.88 1.86
N ALA A 110 -7.56 -11.14 1.82
CA ALA A 110 -6.31 -11.58 2.43
C ALA A 110 -5.20 -11.67 1.37
N TYR A 111 -4.03 -11.16 1.71
CA TYR A 111 -2.85 -11.19 0.86
C TYR A 111 -1.69 -11.79 1.64
N GLN A 112 -0.93 -12.65 0.98
CA GLN A 112 0.25 -13.25 1.58
C GLN A 112 1.50 -12.67 0.92
N VAL A 113 2.44 -12.21 1.74
CA VAL A 113 3.69 -11.62 1.24
C VAL A 113 4.48 -12.67 0.45
N ASP A 114 4.82 -12.36 -0.80
CA ASP A 114 5.56 -13.26 -1.67
C ASP A 114 6.81 -12.62 -2.28
N GLN A 115 7.01 -11.33 -2.15
CA GLN A 115 8.21 -10.65 -2.64
C GLN A 115 8.52 -9.44 -1.78
N ILE A 116 9.78 -9.28 -1.42
CA ILE A 116 10.26 -8.11 -0.68
C ILE A 116 11.48 -7.56 -1.41
N LEU A 117 11.39 -6.29 -1.83
CA LEU A 117 12.50 -5.55 -2.42
C LEU A 117 12.87 -4.45 -1.42
N ASP A 118 13.96 -4.65 -0.68
CA ASP A 118 14.23 -3.86 0.52
C ASP A 118 15.11 -2.63 0.32
N MET A 119 15.77 -2.49 -0.80
CA MET A 119 16.67 -1.36 -1.03
C MET A 119 16.69 -0.96 -2.50
N VAL A 120 15.54 -0.53 -3.02
CA VAL A 120 15.46 -0.01 -4.39
C VAL A 120 15.78 1.48 -4.36
N ASP A 121 16.78 1.90 -5.13
CA ASP A 121 17.13 3.32 -5.23
C ASP A 121 15.91 4.11 -5.69
N LYS A 122 15.64 5.24 -5.05
CA LYS A 122 14.46 6.06 -5.36
C LYS A 122 14.46 6.59 -6.80
N ASP A 123 15.63 6.66 -7.44
CA ASP A 123 15.78 7.14 -8.81
C ASP A 123 15.85 5.99 -9.83
N ASP A 124 15.78 4.75 -9.38
CA ASP A 124 15.76 3.59 -10.26
C ASP A 124 14.34 3.32 -10.75
N HIS A 125 13.87 4.18 -11.65
CA HIS A 125 12.51 4.13 -12.17
C HIS A 125 12.20 2.83 -12.92
N GLU A 126 13.20 2.24 -13.57
CA GLU A 126 13.02 0.98 -14.28
C GLU A 126 12.65 -0.15 -13.33
N THR A 127 13.37 -0.30 -12.23
CA THR A 127 13.08 -1.34 -11.24
C THR A 127 11.75 -1.07 -10.54
N LEU A 128 11.45 0.20 -10.22
CA LEU A 128 10.19 0.56 -9.59
C LEU A 128 9.01 0.27 -10.52
N GLU A 129 9.09 0.64 -11.79
CA GLU A 129 8.02 0.35 -12.75
C GLU A 129 7.81 -1.15 -12.90
N GLU A 130 8.87 -1.91 -13.05
CA GLU A 130 8.78 -3.36 -13.20
C GLU A 130 8.13 -4.01 -11.97
N ALA A 131 8.51 -3.56 -10.78
CA ALA A 131 8.00 -4.11 -9.54
C ALA A 131 6.50 -3.81 -9.33
N LEU A 132 6.01 -2.73 -9.91
CA LEU A 132 4.62 -2.27 -9.71
C LEU A 132 3.68 -2.65 -10.87
N GLN A 133 4.18 -3.36 -11.87
CA GLN A 133 3.37 -3.75 -13.01
C GLN A 133 2.32 -4.80 -12.65
N ILE A 134 1.21 -4.74 -13.37
CA ILE A 134 0.18 -5.79 -13.30
C ILE A 134 0.75 -7.06 -13.92
N GLN A 135 0.61 -8.18 -13.22
CA GLN A 135 0.96 -9.49 -13.75
C GLN A 135 -0.32 -10.21 -14.13
N GLU A 136 -0.40 -10.65 -15.37
CA GLU A 136 -1.60 -11.29 -15.92
C GLU A 136 -2.02 -12.49 -15.05
N GLY A 137 -3.29 -12.53 -14.70
CA GLY A 137 -3.86 -13.60 -13.88
C GLY A 137 -3.63 -13.46 -12.38
N GLU A 138 -2.82 -12.50 -11.95
CA GLU A 138 -2.50 -12.34 -10.53
C GLU A 138 -3.31 -11.20 -9.90
N ASP A 139 -3.62 -11.36 -8.62
CA ASP A 139 -4.28 -10.36 -7.77
C ASP A 139 -3.28 -9.97 -6.71
N GLN A 140 -2.66 -8.79 -6.87
CA GLN A 140 -1.52 -8.38 -6.04
C GLN A 140 -1.69 -6.99 -5.46
N VAL A 141 -1.05 -6.77 -4.32
CA VAL A 141 -0.96 -5.46 -3.66
C VAL A 141 0.48 -5.28 -3.19
N THR A 142 1.05 -4.11 -3.46
CA THR A 142 2.38 -3.75 -2.97
C THR A 142 2.27 -2.64 -1.94
N LEU A 143 2.90 -2.84 -0.79
CA LEU A 143 3.06 -1.83 0.24
C LEU A 143 4.39 -1.12 -0.02
N PHE A 144 4.36 0.21 -0.14
CA PHE A 144 5.45 1.03 -0.64
C PHE A 144 5.85 2.08 0.40
N THR A 145 7.10 2.11 0.82
CA THR A 145 7.58 3.12 1.76
C THR A 145 9.06 3.46 1.52
N CYS A 146 9.58 4.40 2.29
CA CYS A 146 10.98 4.81 2.24
C CYS A 146 11.84 3.92 3.12
N THR A 147 13.12 3.81 2.78
CA THR A 147 14.13 3.07 3.57
C THR A 147 15.51 3.64 3.24
N PRO A 148 16.56 3.51 4.07
CA PRO A 148 16.51 3.10 5.47
C PRO A 148 15.77 4.11 6.37
N TYR A 149 15.36 3.66 7.53
CA TYR A 149 14.69 4.50 8.51
C TYR A 149 15.48 5.79 8.77
N GLY A 150 14.82 6.94 8.61
CA GLY A 150 15.44 8.25 8.83
C GLY A 150 16.32 8.76 7.70
N VAL A 151 16.72 7.93 6.74
CA VAL A 151 17.56 8.32 5.60
C VAL A 151 16.70 8.52 4.35
N ASN A 152 15.84 7.56 4.06
CA ASN A 152 14.81 7.64 3.00
C ASN A 152 15.38 7.78 1.58
N SER A 153 16.61 7.29 1.35
CA SER A 153 17.25 7.34 0.03
C SER A 153 16.80 6.23 -0.91
N HIS A 154 16.19 5.20 -0.37
CA HIS A 154 15.74 4.03 -1.10
C HIS A 154 14.27 3.75 -0.81
N ARG A 155 13.71 2.77 -1.48
CA ARG A 155 12.31 2.38 -1.30
C ARG A 155 12.24 0.91 -0.92
N LEU A 156 11.30 0.61 -0.03
CA LEU A 156 10.99 -0.74 0.42
C LEU A 156 9.63 -1.13 -0.17
N LEU A 157 9.59 -2.21 -0.90
CA LEU A 157 8.38 -2.71 -1.56
C LEU A 157 8.07 -4.11 -1.04
N VAL A 158 6.92 -4.27 -0.41
CA VAL A 158 6.45 -5.56 0.11
C VAL A 158 5.19 -5.94 -0.67
N ARG A 159 5.31 -6.96 -1.52
CA ARG A 159 4.20 -7.41 -2.35
C ARG A 159 3.51 -8.60 -1.73
N GLY A 160 2.17 -8.58 -1.74
CA GLY A 160 1.34 -9.72 -1.39
C GLY A 160 0.52 -10.18 -2.58
N THR A 161 0.28 -11.48 -2.66
CA THR A 161 -0.61 -12.09 -3.65
C THR A 161 -1.84 -12.63 -2.93
N ARG A 162 -3.00 -12.48 -3.56
CA ARG A 162 -4.29 -12.87 -2.98
C ARG A 162 -4.32 -14.34 -2.58
N VAL A 163 -4.82 -14.61 -1.39
CA VAL A 163 -5.04 -15.96 -0.88
C VAL A 163 -6.46 -16.07 -0.34
N PRO A 164 -7.01 -17.30 -0.18
CA PRO A 164 -8.34 -17.44 0.39
C PRO A 164 -8.44 -16.86 1.79
N TYR A 165 -9.54 -16.16 2.07
CA TYR A 165 -9.85 -15.60 3.38
C TYR A 165 -10.91 -16.46 4.05
N ASN A 166 -10.63 -16.91 5.28
CA ASN A 166 -11.49 -17.85 6.00
C ASN A 166 -12.42 -17.17 7.01
N GLY A 167 -12.50 -15.84 6.99
CA GLY A 167 -13.35 -15.09 7.91
C GLY A 167 -12.63 -14.61 9.17
N GLU A 168 -11.38 -14.97 9.36
CA GLU A 168 -10.59 -14.57 10.52
C GLU A 168 -9.24 -14.04 10.08
N GLU A 169 -8.84 -12.90 10.63
CA GLU A 169 -7.50 -12.38 10.41
C GLU A 169 -6.52 -13.15 11.29
N GLU A 170 -5.39 -13.56 10.69
CA GLU A 170 -4.35 -14.19 11.47
C GLU A 170 -3.74 -13.20 12.44
N VAL A 171 -3.66 -13.59 13.71
CA VAL A 171 -2.98 -12.80 14.73
C VAL A 171 -1.68 -13.49 15.05
N GLU A 172 -0.57 -12.76 14.97
CA GLU A 172 0.72 -13.30 15.30
C GLU A 172 0.72 -13.74 16.75
N SER A 173 0.89 -15.05 16.99
CA SER A 173 1.01 -15.54 18.34
C SER A 173 2.48 -15.49 18.79
N THR A 174 2.73 -14.68 19.75
CA THR A 174 4.07 -14.51 20.30
C THR A 174 4.29 -15.40 21.49
#